data_98c485c621905483240d56a38d260466
#
_entry.id   98c485c621905483240d56a38d260466
#
_cell.length_a   1.000
_cell.length_b   1.000
_cell.length_c   1.000
_cell.angle_alpha   90.00
_cell.angle_beta   90.00
_cell.angle_gamma   90.00
#
_symmetry.space_group_name_H-M   'P 1'
#
loop_
_entity.id
_entity.type
_entity.pdbx_description
1 polymer ?
#
loop_
_entity_poly.entity_id
_entity_poly.type
_entity_poly.pdbx_seq_one_letter_code
_entity_poly.pdbx_strand_id
1 'polypeptide(L)'
;MKFITVDTYEKLSRQAANIISAQVILKPDSVLGLATGSSPLGTYKQLIEWYEKGDIDFSKVTSVNLDEYVGLDGKNDQSYRYFMNHNFFDHINISINNTFVPNGCAVDLAGEGKRYDEHIAELGGIDLQLLGIGLDGHIGFNEPDKYFVKSTHVVDLHESTIKANFRFFANIDEVPKRAITMGMVSIMQAKKILLIASGKEKRDILEKAFYGPITPEIPASILQLHPDITVIYSEK
;
A
#
# COMPACT_ATOMS: atom_id res chain seq x y z
N MET A 1 19.17 2.04 2.28
CA MET A 1 18.06 3.01 2.08
C MET A 1 18.46 4.05 1.04
N LYS A 2 17.57 4.33 0.08
CA LYS A 2 17.73 5.38 -0.95
C LYS A 2 16.62 6.41 -0.79
N PHE A 3 16.96 7.69 -0.72
CA PHE A 3 16.00 8.80 -0.63
C PHE A 3 16.05 9.63 -1.91
N ILE A 4 14.91 9.87 -2.55
CA ILE A 4 14.79 10.64 -3.80
C ILE A 4 13.79 11.76 -3.57
N THR A 5 14.24 13.01 -3.70
CA THR A 5 13.34 14.17 -3.66
C THR A 5 13.11 14.66 -5.08
N VAL A 6 11.85 14.94 -5.40
CA VAL A 6 11.41 15.48 -6.68
C VAL A 6 10.53 16.70 -6.49
N ASP A 7 10.37 17.52 -7.53
CA ASP A 7 9.70 18.82 -7.40
C ASP A 7 8.17 18.74 -7.41
N THR A 8 7.58 17.68 -8.03
CA THR A 8 6.14 17.58 -8.23
C THR A 8 5.63 16.16 -8.05
N TYR A 9 4.33 16.04 -7.76
CA TYR A 9 3.63 14.77 -7.66
C TYR A 9 3.71 13.94 -8.95
N GLU A 10 3.69 14.58 -10.14
CA GLU A 10 3.82 13.89 -11.42
C GLU A 10 5.21 13.25 -11.57
N LYS A 11 6.27 13.97 -11.15
CA LYS A 11 7.63 13.42 -11.15
C LYS A 11 7.78 12.28 -10.15
N LEU A 12 7.17 12.40 -8.96
CA LEU A 12 7.12 11.32 -7.96
C LEU A 12 6.44 10.09 -8.55
N SER A 13 5.25 10.27 -9.11
CA SER A 13 4.43 9.21 -9.72
C SER A 13 5.19 8.50 -10.84
N ARG A 14 5.85 9.25 -11.72
CA ARG A 14 6.67 8.69 -12.80
C ARG A 14 7.89 7.93 -12.28
N GLN A 15 8.57 8.44 -11.24
CA GLN A 15 9.71 7.73 -10.64
C GLN A 15 9.28 6.42 -9.97
N ALA A 16 8.15 6.42 -9.27
CA ALA A 16 7.57 5.21 -8.69
C ALA A 16 7.19 4.20 -9.78
N ALA A 17 6.52 4.66 -10.84
CA ALA A 17 6.17 3.84 -11.98
C ALA A 17 7.41 3.23 -12.67
N ASN A 18 8.52 3.99 -12.82
CA ASN A 18 9.78 3.47 -13.36
C ASN A 18 10.30 2.27 -12.54
N ILE A 19 10.25 2.35 -11.20
CA ILE A 19 10.73 1.28 -10.33
C ILE A 19 9.83 0.05 -10.43
N ILE A 20 8.50 0.23 -10.44
CA ILE A 20 7.54 -0.87 -10.58
C ILE A 20 7.65 -1.52 -11.95
N SER A 21 7.71 -0.73 -13.04
CA SER A 21 7.85 -1.27 -14.40
C SER A 21 9.15 -2.04 -14.57
N ALA A 22 10.27 -1.52 -14.06
CA ALA A 22 11.55 -2.22 -14.08
C ALA A 22 11.46 -3.58 -13.34
N GLN A 23 10.76 -3.63 -12.18
CA GLN A 23 10.55 -4.88 -11.46
C GLN A 23 9.77 -5.89 -12.30
N VAL A 24 8.69 -5.47 -12.96
CA VAL A 24 7.85 -6.34 -13.80
C VAL A 24 8.61 -6.80 -15.06
N ILE A 25 9.34 -5.91 -15.72
CA ILE A 25 10.13 -6.24 -16.91
C ILE A 25 11.24 -7.26 -16.60
N LEU A 26 11.94 -7.06 -15.47
CA LEU A 26 13.04 -7.96 -15.05
C LEU A 26 12.54 -9.28 -14.47
N LYS A 27 11.35 -9.29 -13.88
CA LYS A 27 10.69 -10.47 -13.30
C LYS A 27 9.20 -10.42 -13.65
N PRO A 28 8.77 -10.94 -14.83
CA PRO A 28 7.38 -10.87 -15.28
C PRO A 28 6.35 -11.53 -14.35
N ASP A 29 6.76 -12.55 -13.59
CA ASP A 29 5.99 -13.25 -12.56
C ASP A 29 6.11 -12.62 -11.16
N SER A 30 6.37 -11.31 -11.09
CA SER A 30 6.50 -10.60 -9.80
C SER A 30 5.23 -10.63 -8.97
N VAL A 31 5.41 -10.77 -7.66
CA VAL A 31 4.37 -10.49 -6.66
C VAL A 31 4.52 -9.03 -6.22
N LEU A 32 3.55 -8.20 -6.57
CA LEU A 32 3.52 -6.79 -6.23
C LEU A 32 2.62 -6.54 -5.01
N GLY A 33 3.18 -5.96 -3.96
CA GLY A 33 2.41 -5.38 -2.86
C GLY A 33 1.93 -3.98 -3.26
N LEU A 34 0.62 -3.76 -3.26
CA LEU A 34 0.00 -2.53 -3.74
C LEU A 34 -0.72 -1.78 -2.62
N ALA A 35 -0.79 -0.47 -2.75
CA ALA A 35 -1.44 0.44 -1.82
C ALA A 35 -2.64 1.14 -2.48
N THR A 36 -3.59 1.59 -1.68
CA THR A 36 -4.72 2.41 -2.08
C THR A 36 -4.56 3.88 -1.65
N GLY A 37 -5.58 4.67 -1.84
CA GLY A 37 -5.58 6.09 -1.49
C GLY A 37 -5.04 7.00 -2.61
N SER A 38 -4.86 8.27 -2.29
CA SER A 38 -4.49 9.28 -3.29
C SER A 38 -3.04 9.21 -3.75
N SER A 39 -2.12 8.75 -2.89
CA SER A 39 -0.69 8.75 -3.19
C SER A 39 -0.29 7.94 -4.42
N PRO A 40 -0.80 6.69 -4.65
CA PRO A 40 -0.38 5.87 -5.78
C PRO A 40 -1.13 6.15 -7.10
N LEU A 41 -2.19 6.96 -7.11
CA LEU A 41 -3.03 7.16 -8.31
C LEU A 41 -2.24 7.60 -9.55
N GLY A 42 -1.35 8.57 -9.41
CA GLY A 42 -0.50 9.03 -10.52
C GLY A 42 0.48 7.93 -11.00
N THR A 43 0.94 7.09 -10.07
CA THR A 43 1.79 5.93 -10.41
C THR A 43 1.01 4.90 -11.23
N TYR A 44 -0.21 4.56 -10.81
CA TYR A 44 -1.07 3.63 -11.55
C TYR A 44 -1.43 4.18 -12.93
N LYS A 45 -1.80 5.46 -13.01
CA LYS A 45 -2.06 6.13 -14.30
C LYS A 45 -0.86 6.02 -15.25
N GLN A 46 0.36 6.26 -14.75
CA GLN A 46 1.57 6.16 -15.58
C GLN A 46 1.85 4.71 -16.03
N LEU A 47 1.60 3.72 -15.17
CA LEU A 47 1.75 2.30 -15.52
C LEU A 47 0.72 1.88 -16.58
N ILE A 48 -0.52 2.35 -16.49
CA ILE A 48 -1.58 2.13 -17.50
C ILE A 48 -1.15 2.71 -18.85
N GLU A 49 -0.67 3.96 -18.88
CA GLU A 49 -0.18 4.58 -20.12
C GLU A 49 0.93 3.77 -20.80
N TRP A 50 1.85 3.18 -20.03
CA TRP A 50 2.93 2.34 -20.58
C TRP A 50 2.42 0.98 -21.02
N TYR A 51 1.45 0.40 -20.32
CA TYR A 51 0.77 -0.82 -20.75
C TYR A 51 0.05 -0.59 -22.09
N GLU A 52 -0.71 0.49 -22.24
CA GLU A 52 -1.42 0.84 -23.49
C GLU A 52 -0.47 1.06 -24.67
N LYS A 53 0.76 1.51 -24.41
CA LYS A 53 1.82 1.66 -25.41
C LYS A 53 2.54 0.32 -25.75
N GLY A 54 2.29 -0.72 -24.97
CA GLY A 54 2.96 -2.01 -25.12
C GLY A 54 4.35 -2.10 -24.47
N ASP A 55 4.69 -1.13 -23.60
CA ASP A 55 6.00 -1.07 -22.93
C ASP A 55 6.10 -2.03 -21.73
N ILE A 56 4.97 -2.46 -21.18
CA ILE A 56 4.90 -3.33 -19.99
C ILE A 56 3.75 -4.33 -20.10
N ASP A 57 3.98 -5.57 -19.64
CA ASP A 57 3.01 -6.67 -19.63
C ASP A 57 2.78 -7.16 -18.19
N PHE A 58 1.52 -7.09 -17.73
CA PHE A 58 1.10 -7.54 -16.41
C PHE A 58 0.48 -8.94 -16.39
N SER A 59 0.41 -9.65 -17.51
CA SER A 59 -0.35 -10.91 -17.64
C SER A 59 0.10 -12.01 -16.67
N LYS A 60 1.35 -11.98 -16.22
CA LYS A 60 1.92 -12.95 -15.26
C LYS A 60 2.09 -12.40 -13.86
N VAL A 61 1.80 -11.11 -13.64
CA VAL A 61 1.92 -10.46 -12.34
C VAL A 61 0.85 -10.97 -11.38
N THR A 62 1.23 -11.13 -10.13
CA THR A 62 0.32 -11.32 -9.01
C THR A 62 0.37 -10.07 -8.13
N SER A 63 -0.76 -9.63 -7.60
CA SER A 63 -0.81 -8.51 -6.67
C SER A 63 -1.44 -8.88 -5.34
N VAL A 64 -0.91 -8.32 -4.25
CA VAL A 64 -1.48 -8.38 -2.90
C VAL A 64 -1.62 -6.95 -2.37
N ASN A 65 -2.80 -6.59 -1.86
CA ASN A 65 -3.02 -5.26 -1.28
C ASN A 65 -2.75 -5.25 0.22
N LEU A 66 -2.43 -4.09 0.76
CA LEU A 66 -2.11 -3.91 2.19
C LEU A 66 -3.32 -4.17 3.09
N ASP A 67 -4.52 -3.78 2.65
CA ASP A 67 -5.65 -3.64 3.56
C ASP A 67 -6.99 -3.63 2.85
N GLU A 68 -8.06 -3.74 3.64
CA GLU A 68 -9.45 -3.51 3.24
C GLU A 68 -10.28 -3.07 4.46
N TYR A 69 -11.31 -2.30 4.22
CA TYR A 69 -12.29 -1.96 5.24
C TYR A 69 -13.13 -3.15 5.68
N VAL A 70 -13.34 -3.29 7.00
CA VAL A 70 -14.25 -4.31 7.54
C VAL A 70 -15.69 -3.92 7.24
N GLY A 71 -16.44 -4.85 6.63
CA GLY A 71 -17.85 -4.71 6.31
C GLY A 71 -18.12 -4.18 4.90
N LEU A 72 -17.12 -3.80 4.13
CA LEU A 72 -17.28 -3.43 2.72
C LEU A 72 -16.93 -4.61 1.82
N ASP A 73 -17.84 -4.97 0.92
CA ASP A 73 -17.55 -5.93 -0.14
C ASP A 73 -16.96 -5.23 -1.38
N GLY A 74 -16.39 -6.02 -2.30
CA GLY A 74 -15.73 -5.49 -3.49
C GLY A 74 -16.65 -4.80 -4.51
N LYS A 75 -17.97 -4.74 -4.27
CA LYS A 75 -18.93 -4.00 -5.09
C LYS A 75 -19.24 -2.61 -4.52
N ASN A 76 -18.91 -2.40 -3.25
CA ASN A 76 -19.03 -1.10 -2.63
C ASN A 76 -17.96 -0.17 -3.21
N ASP A 77 -18.35 1.01 -3.70
CA ASP A 77 -17.46 1.97 -4.35
C ASP A 77 -16.40 2.59 -3.43
N GLN A 78 -16.54 2.37 -2.13
CA GLN A 78 -15.57 2.79 -1.10
C GLN A 78 -14.64 1.65 -0.66
N SER A 79 -14.84 0.40 -1.13
CA SER A 79 -13.92 -0.69 -0.81
C SER A 79 -12.58 -0.54 -1.56
N TYR A 80 -11.52 -1.06 -0.98
CA TYR A 80 -10.21 -1.03 -1.62
C TYR A 80 -10.11 -2.01 -2.80
N ARG A 81 -10.88 -3.09 -2.77
CA ARG A 81 -11.07 -3.95 -3.97
C ARG A 81 -11.64 -3.15 -5.13
N TYR A 82 -12.72 -2.40 -4.90
CA TYR A 82 -13.32 -1.55 -5.93
C TYR A 82 -12.33 -0.48 -6.40
N PHE A 83 -11.66 0.20 -5.46
CA PHE A 83 -10.62 1.19 -5.78
C PHE A 83 -9.57 0.61 -6.73
N MET A 84 -9.04 -0.58 -6.44
CA MET A 84 -8.00 -1.20 -7.25
C MET A 84 -8.50 -1.61 -8.62
N ASN A 85 -9.70 -2.18 -8.71
CA ASN A 85 -10.33 -2.50 -9.99
C ASN A 85 -10.46 -1.24 -10.84
N HIS A 86 -11.12 -0.22 -10.30
CA HIS A 86 -11.46 1.01 -11.03
C HIS A 86 -10.24 1.85 -11.43
N ASN A 87 -9.19 1.89 -10.62
CA ASN A 87 -8.03 2.75 -10.85
C ASN A 87 -6.83 2.05 -11.48
N PHE A 88 -6.83 0.71 -11.54
CA PHE A 88 -5.67 -0.02 -12.07
C PHE A 88 -6.03 -1.32 -12.78
N PHE A 89 -6.65 -2.30 -12.12
CA PHE A 89 -6.76 -3.65 -12.65
C PHE A 89 -7.59 -3.74 -13.93
N ASP A 90 -8.69 -3.00 -14.03
CA ASP A 90 -9.58 -2.99 -15.21
C ASP A 90 -8.94 -2.33 -16.44
N HIS A 91 -7.79 -1.67 -16.27
CA HIS A 91 -7.08 -0.93 -17.33
C HIS A 91 -5.83 -1.64 -17.84
N ILE A 92 -5.47 -2.82 -17.29
CA ILE A 92 -4.28 -3.58 -17.65
C ILE A 92 -4.65 -5.06 -17.86
N ASN A 93 -3.71 -5.87 -18.38
CA ASN A 93 -3.96 -7.27 -18.65
C ASN A 93 -3.66 -8.21 -17.48
N ILE A 94 -3.61 -7.72 -16.25
CA ILE A 94 -3.48 -8.58 -15.07
C ILE A 94 -4.72 -9.49 -14.97
N SER A 95 -4.51 -10.79 -14.68
CA SER A 95 -5.66 -11.67 -14.39
C SER A 95 -6.28 -11.26 -13.04
N ILE A 96 -7.60 -11.03 -13.01
CA ILE A 96 -8.31 -10.71 -11.76
C ILE A 96 -8.14 -11.82 -10.71
N ASN A 97 -7.96 -13.07 -11.12
CA ASN A 97 -7.68 -14.20 -10.24
C ASN A 97 -6.29 -14.15 -9.60
N ASN A 98 -5.40 -13.30 -10.10
CA ASN A 98 -4.07 -13.06 -9.56
C ASN A 98 -4.01 -11.77 -8.73
N THR A 99 -5.17 -11.19 -8.37
CA THR A 99 -5.24 -9.97 -7.56
C THR A 99 -5.92 -10.25 -6.23
N PHE A 100 -5.22 -9.99 -5.14
CA PHE A 100 -5.68 -10.32 -3.80
C PHE A 100 -5.79 -9.08 -2.92
N VAL A 101 -6.94 -8.94 -2.27
CA VAL A 101 -7.21 -7.92 -1.25
C VAL A 101 -7.77 -8.68 -0.04
N PRO A 102 -7.41 -8.35 1.20
CA PRO A 102 -7.99 -9.01 2.36
C PRO A 102 -9.52 -8.95 2.33
N ASN A 103 -10.19 -10.01 2.78
CA ASN A 103 -11.65 -10.06 2.78
C ASN A 103 -12.23 -9.39 4.03
N GLY A 104 -12.58 -8.10 3.92
CA GLY A 104 -13.22 -7.34 5.01
C GLY A 104 -14.59 -7.84 5.43
N CYS A 105 -15.23 -8.72 4.65
CA CYS A 105 -16.53 -9.35 4.93
C CYS A 105 -16.42 -10.79 5.45
N ALA A 106 -15.21 -11.25 5.79
CA ALA A 106 -15.03 -12.59 6.34
C ALA A 106 -15.76 -12.74 7.69
N VAL A 107 -16.43 -13.89 7.90
CA VAL A 107 -17.10 -14.21 9.17
C VAL A 107 -16.08 -14.31 10.31
N ASP A 108 -14.95 -14.93 10.04
CA ASP A 108 -13.79 -14.99 10.94
C ASP A 108 -12.67 -14.11 10.40
N LEU A 109 -12.62 -12.86 10.86
CA LEU A 109 -11.59 -11.90 10.43
C LEU A 109 -10.19 -12.28 10.92
N ALA A 110 -10.07 -12.94 12.07
CA ALA A 110 -8.76 -13.41 12.56
C ALA A 110 -8.24 -14.56 11.69
N GLY A 111 -9.12 -15.51 11.35
CA GLY A 111 -8.81 -16.57 10.38
C GLY A 111 -8.46 -16.02 9.00
N GLU A 112 -9.13 -14.95 8.55
CA GLU A 112 -8.82 -14.29 7.29
C GLU A 112 -7.41 -13.66 7.31
N GLY A 113 -7.04 -12.99 8.39
CA GLY A 113 -5.69 -12.43 8.53
C GLY A 113 -4.61 -13.52 8.42
N LYS A 114 -4.81 -14.65 9.11
CA LYS A 114 -3.90 -15.80 9.02
C LYS A 114 -3.85 -16.37 7.59
N ARG A 115 -5.02 -16.60 6.97
CA ARG A 115 -5.12 -17.09 5.58
C ARG A 115 -4.37 -16.16 4.61
N TYR A 116 -4.48 -14.84 4.80
CA TYR A 116 -3.84 -13.85 3.94
C TYR A 116 -2.32 -13.89 4.07
N ASP A 117 -1.77 -13.98 5.29
CA ASP A 117 -0.34 -14.15 5.53
C ASP A 117 0.19 -15.47 4.95
N GLU A 118 -0.55 -16.58 5.12
CA GLU A 118 -0.22 -17.88 4.53
C GLU A 118 -0.20 -17.81 3.00
N HIS A 119 -1.19 -17.16 2.41
CA HIS A 119 -1.24 -16.98 0.95
C HIS A 119 -0.05 -16.18 0.42
N ILE A 120 0.34 -15.08 1.08
CA ILE A 120 1.54 -14.32 0.70
C ILE A 120 2.79 -15.21 0.78
N ALA A 121 2.89 -16.07 1.79
CA ALA A 121 4.00 -17.00 1.93
C ALA A 121 4.02 -18.07 0.82
N GLU A 122 2.86 -18.61 0.43
CA GLU A 122 2.70 -19.56 -0.67
C GLU A 122 3.10 -18.96 -2.03
N LEU A 123 2.89 -17.66 -2.24
CA LEU A 123 3.36 -16.92 -3.42
C LEU A 123 4.89 -16.72 -3.44
N GLY A 124 5.61 -17.11 -2.38
CA GLY A 124 7.05 -16.89 -2.23
C GLY A 124 7.41 -15.50 -1.72
N GLY A 125 6.45 -14.80 -1.12
CA GLY A 125 6.57 -13.45 -0.58
C GLY A 125 6.43 -12.36 -1.64
N ILE A 126 6.57 -11.12 -1.21
CA ILE A 126 6.38 -9.91 -2.04
C ILE A 126 7.71 -9.51 -2.67
N ASP A 127 7.76 -9.35 -3.99
CA ASP A 127 8.97 -8.90 -4.69
C ASP A 127 9.21 -7.39 -4.53
N LEU A 128 8.13 -6.58 -4.60
CA LEU A 128 8.18 -5.14 -4.38
C LEU A 128 6.89 -4.69 -3.70
N GLN A 129 7.01 -4.08 -2.51
CA GLN A 129 5.90 -3.49 -1.75
C GLN A 129 5.86 -1.98 -1.95
N LEU A 130 4.76 -1.48 -2.52
CA LEU A 130 4.45 -0.06 -2.57
C LEU A 130 3.77 0.38 -1.27
N LEU A 131 4.24 1.46 -0.66
CA LEU A 131 3.71 2.05 0.56
C LEU A 131 3.43 3.54 0.39
N GLY A 132 2.37 4.03 1.02
CA GLY A 132 2.25 5.41 1.44
C GLY A 132 2.69 5.57 2.90
N ILE A 133 2.56 6.79 3.45
CA ILE A 133 2.78 7.08 4.87
C ILE A 133 1.70 8.04 5.39
N GLY A 134 1.12 7.75 6.55
CA GLY A 134 0.22 8.65 7.26
C GLY A 134 0.94 9.85 7.86
N LEU A 135 0.19 10.86 8.31
CA LEU A 135 0.76 12.03 9.00
C LEU A 135 1.32 11.69 10.39
N ASP A 136 0.85 10.62 10.98
CA ASP A 136 1.29 10.04 12.24
C ASP A 136 2.34 8.93 12.06
N GLY A 137 2.71 8.62 10.81
CA GLY A 137 3.72 7.62 10.49
C GLY A 137 3.18 6.21 10.28
N HIS A 138 1.87 6.01 10.22
CA HIS A 138 1.31 4.70 9.88
C HIS A 138 1.67 4.27 8.45
N ILE A 139 1.78 2.96 8.24
CA ILE A 139 1.91 2.28 6.95
C ILE A 139 0.87 1.16 6.84
N GLY A 140 0.11 1.11 5.72
CA GLY A 140 -1.16 0.42 5.70
C GLY A 140 -2.08 1.05 6.74
N PHE A 141 -2.79 0.23 7.53
CA PHE A 141 -3.47 0.71 8.75
C PHE A 141 -2.75 0.26 10.03
N ASN A 142 -1.42 0.07 9.97
CA ASN A 142 -0.63 -0.09 11.19
C ASN A 142 -0.46 1.28 11.86
N GLU A 143 -1.40 1.62 12.72
CA GLU A 143 -1.48 2.89 13.47
C GLU A 143 -0.42 2.95 14.59
N PRO A 144 -0.05 4.14 15.10
CA PRO A 144 0.79 4.28 16.29
C PRO A 144 0.29 3.44 17.46
N ASP A 145 1.16 2.61 18.02
CA ASP A 145 0.84 1.67 19.11
C ASP A 145 2.05 1.48 20.05
N LYS A 146 1.90 0.63 21.06
CA LYS A 146 2.97 0.26 22.02
C LYS A 146 3.93 -0.78 21.46
N TYR A 147 3.53 -1.52 20.43
CA TYR A 147 4.33 -2.56 19.77
C TYR A 147 4.00 -2.67 18.29
N PHE A 148 4.94 -3.20 17.51
CA PHE A 148 4.69 -3.54 16.11
C PHE A 148 3.87 -4.82 16.01
N VAL A 149 2.70 -4.76 15.38
CA VAL A 149 1.86 -5.93 15.15
C VAL A 149 2.44 -6.74 14.00
N LYS A 150 2.70 -8.03 14.24
CA LYS A 150 3.43 -8.90 13.31
C LYS A 150 2.61 -9.34 12.11
N SER A 151 1.44 -9.94 12.39
CA SER A 151 0.60 -10.61 11.40
C SER A 151 -0.48 -9.69 10.87
N THR A 152 -1.08 -10.07 9.75
CA THR A 152 -2.30 -9.43 9.25
C THR A 152 -3.39 -9.50 10.32
N HIS A 153 -4.00 -8.36 10.63
CA HIS A 153 -4.89 -8.21 11.77
C HIS A 153 -5.98 -7.18 11.52
N VAL A 154 -7.01 -7.23 12.36
CA VAL A 154 -8.04 -6.18 12.41
C VAL A 154 -7.58 -5.06 13.32
N VAL A 155 -7.77 -3.83 12.88
CA VAL A 155 -7.45 -2.62 13.62
C VAL A 155 -8.69 -1.73 13.74
N ASP A 156 -8.88 -1.10 14.90
CA ASP A 156 -9.80 0.01 15.07
C ASP A 156 -9.12 1.27 14.57
N LEU A 157 -9.74 1.97 13.62
CA LEU A 157 -9.14 3.16 13.01
C LEU A 157 -9.15 4.33 13.98
N HIS A 158 -8.04 5.07 14.06
CA HIS A 158 -7.96 6.29 14.84
C HIS A 158 -8.91 7.37 14.28
N GLU A 159 -9.41 8.25 15.13
CA GLU A 159 -10.29 9.34 14.70
C GLU A 159 -9.64 10.25 13.63
N SER A 160 -8.32 10.43 13.68
CA SER A 160 -7.56 11.16 12.67
C SER A 160 -7.66 10.50 11.29
N THR A 161 -7.55 9.16 11.24
CA THR A 161 -7.69 8.36 10.02
C THR A 161 -9.12 8.37 9.49
N ILE A 162 -10.12 8.25 10.38
CA ILE A 162 -11.54 8.36 10.02
C ILE A 162 -11.83 9.75 9.42
N LYS A 163 -11.36 10.83 10.06
CA LYS A 163 -11.52 12.20 9.54
C LYS A 163 -10.80 12.41 8.22
N ALA A 164 -9.59 11.87 8.04
CA ALA A 164 -8.86 11.97 6.78
C ALA A 164 -9.55 11.23 5.63
N ASN A 165 -10.19 10.10 5.92
CA ASN A 165 -10.90 9.28 4.93
C ASN A 165 -12.34 9.77 4.68
N PHE A 166 -12.92 10.60 5.56
CA PHE A 166 -14.27 11.16 5.39
C PHE A 166 -14.50 11.81 4.01
N ARG A 167 -13.47 12.38 3.41
CA ARG A 167 -13.54 13.01 2.07
C ARG A 167 -14.02 12.07 0.95
N PHE A 168 -14.01 10.76 1.19
CA PHE A 168 -14.44 9.73 0.24
C PHE A 168 -15.87 9.22 0.50
N PHE A 169 -16.51 9.64 1.60
CA PHE A 169 -17.83 9.19 2.04
C PHE A 169 -18.84 10.33 2.07
N ALA A 170 -20.12 10.03 1.95
CA ALA A 170 -21.18 11.05 1.98
C ALA A 170 -21.34 11.68 3.38
N ASN A 171 -21.16 10.88 4.43
CA ASN A 171 -21.15 11.37 5.82
C ASN A 171 -20.14 10.59 6.67
N ILE A 172 -19.77 11.15 7.83
CA ILE A 172 -18.73 10.58 8.69
C ILE A 172 -19.14 9.25 9.31
N ASP A 173 -20.44 9.00 9.49
CA ASP A 173 -20.96 7.77 10.09
C ASP A 173 -20.87 6.58 9.13
N GLU A 174 -20.72 6.85 7.83
CA GLU A 174 -20.52 5.84 6.79
C GLU A 174 -19.06 5.40 6.68
N VAL A 175 -18.11 6.16 7.25
CA VAL A 175 -16.70 5.76 7.26
C VAL A 175 -16.54 4.52 8.14
N PRO A 176 -16.02 3.41 7.60
CA PRO A 176 -15.77 2.23 8.40
C PRO A 176 -14.85 2.53 9.58
N LYS A 177 -15.17 1.94 10.74
CA LYS A 177 -14.39 2.15 11.98
C LYS A 177 -13.27 1.14 12.15
N ARG A 178 -13.27 0.07 11.33
CA ARG A 178 -12.27 -0.99 11.38
C ARG A 178 -11.78 -1.34 9.98
N ALA A 179 -10.54 -1.79 9.94
CA ALA A 179 -9.94 -2.35 8.74
C ALA A 179 -9.21 -3.65 9.08
N ILE A 180 -8.99 -4.50 8.07
CA ILE A 180 -8.03 -5.60 8.13
C ILE A 180 -6.80 -5.15 7.36
N THR A 181 -5.61 -5.23 7.98
CA THR A 181 -4.36 -4.70 7.43
C THR A 181 -3.23 -5.70 7.55
N MET A 182 -2.37 -5.73 6.54
CA MET A 182 -1.12 -6.49 6.52
C MET A 182 -0.23 -6.08 7.69
N GLY A 183 0.27 -7.06 8.43
CA GLY A 183 1.16 -6.81 9.56
C GLY A 183 2.61 -6.53 9.13
N MET A 184 3.42 -6.12 10.10
CA MET A 184 4.81 -5.69 9.86
C MET A 184 5.70 -6.79 9.30
N VAL A 185 5.44 -8.07 9.61
CA VAL A 185 6.28 -9.17 9.10
C VAL A 185 6.17 -9.27 7.58
N SER A 186 4.96 -9.32 7.03
CA SER A 186 4.75 -9.43 5.58
C SER A 186 5.31 -8.21 4.83
N ILE A 187 5.17 -6.99 5.40
CA ILE A 187 5.76 -5.77 4.84
C ILE A 187 7.29 -5.86 4.85
N MET A 188 7.89 -6.20 5.99
CA MET A 188 9.35 -6.22 6.17
C MET A 188 10.04 -7.39 5.47
N GLN A 189 9.30 -8.45 5.12
CA GLN A 189 9.80 -9.57 4.33
C GLN A 189 9.72 -9.34 2.82
N ALA A 190 9.10 -8.26 2.35
CA ALA A 190 9.17 -7.88 0.95
C ALA A 190 10.64 -7.74 0.51
N LYS A 191 10.98 -8.18 -0.70
CA LYS A 191 12.38 -8.09 -1.18
C LYS A 191 12.83 -6.66 -1.40
N LYS A 192 11.89 -5.79 -1.79
CA LYS A 192 12.09 -4.35 -1.98
C LYS A 192 10.89 -3.59 -1.45
N ILE A 193 11.14 -2.42 -0.88
CA ILE A 193 10.10 -1.49 -0.46
C ILE A 193 10.25 -0.18 -1.24
N LEU A 194 9.14 0.30 -1.76
CA LEU A 194 8.99 1.61 -2.38
C LEU A 194 7.98 2.42 -1.59
N LEU A 195 8.45 3.41 -0.83
CA LEU A 195 7.57 4.33 -0.12
C LEU A 195 7.47 5.64 -0.90
N ILE A 196 6.23 6.10 -1.10
CA ILE A 196 5.94 7.37 -1.78
C ILE A 196 5.19 8.32 -0.83
N ALA A 197 5.60 9.57 -0.82
CA ALA A 197 4.97 10.61 -0.01
C ALA A 197 4.94 11.94 -0.76
N SER A 198 3.77 12.59 -0.81
CA SER A 198 3.58 13.90 -1.45
C SER A 198 2.90 14.86 -0.48
N GLY A 199 3.34 16.12 -0.52
CA GLY A 199 2.83 17.20 0.31
C GLY A 199 3.83 17.66 1.36
N LYS A 200 3.85 18.97 1.61
CA LYS A 200 4.74 19.60 2.60
C LYS A 200 4.53 19.04 4.02
N GLU A 201 3.29 18.69 4.33
CA GLU A 201 2.87 18.13 5.62
C GLU A 201 3.49 16.76 5.91
N LYS A 202 4.06 16.09 4.90
CA LYS A 202 4.74 14.80 5.06
C LYS A 202 6.21 14.93 5.46
N ARG A 203 6.80 16.12 5.34
CA ARG A 203 8.21 16.34 5.61
C ARG A 203 8.62 15.91 7.02
N ASP A 204 7.89 16.42 8.03
CA ASP A 204 8.22 16.18 9.44
C ASP A 204 8.09 14.70 9.82
N ILE A 205 7.06 14.02 9.29
CA ILE A 205 6.89 12.60 9.59
C ILE A 205 7.92 11.73 8.87
N LEU A 206 8.34 12.09 7.67
CA LEU A 206 9.43 11.41 6.98
C LEU A 206 10.75 11.58 7.73
N GLU A 207 11.04 12.77 8.25
CA GLU A 207 12.23 13.01 9.06
C GLU A 207 12.21 12.14 10.32
N LYS A 208 11.10 12.14 11.07
CA LYS A 208 10.93 11.31 12.26
C LYS A 208 11.04 9.82 11.94
N ALA A 209 10.41 9.36 10.86
CA ALA A 209 10.38 7.95 10.48
C ALA A 209 11.74 7.41 10.02
N PHE A 210 12.56 8.21 9.33
CA PHE A 210 13.78 7.72 8.70
C PHE A 210 15.08 8.21 9.36
N TYR A 211 15.02 9.19 10.25
CA TYR A 211 16.18 9.74 10.95
C TYR A 211 15.98 9.79 12.48
N GLY A 212 14.77 9.53 12.96
CA GLY A 212 14.45 9.40 14.39
C GLY A 212 14.67 7.97 14.93
N PRO A 213 14.32 7.71 16.19
CA PRO A 213 14.39 6.37 16.78
C PRO A 213 13.36 5.44 16.13
N ILE A 214 13.71 4.15 16.08
CA ILE A 214 12.77 3.10 15.66
C ILE A 214 11.81 2.84 16.81
N THR A 215 10.54 3.15 16.60
CA THR A 215 9.50 3.03 17.62
C THR A 215 8.14 2.71 17.00
N PRO A 216 7.30 1.88 17.64
CA PRO A 216 5.94 1.62 17.16
C PRO A 216 5.01 2.84 17.27
N GLU A 217 5.39 3.88 17.98
CA GLU A 217 4.71 5.19 17.96
C GLU A 217 4.83 5.90 16.61
N ILE A 218 5.79 5.49 15.77
CA ILE A 218 5.95 5.91 14.38
C ILE A 218 6.17 4.63 13.57
N PRO A 219 5.10 3.91 13.16
CA PRO A 219 5.21 2.59 12.58
C PRO A 219 6.15 2.49 11.37
N ALA A 220 6.17 3.51 10.51
CA ALA A 220 7.10 3.58 9.37
C ALA A 220 8.58 3.58 9.79
N SER A 221 8.92 3.89 11.05
CA SER A 221 10.31 3.90 11.52
C SER A 221 11.00 2.53 11.44
N ILE A 222 10.23 1.43 11.51
CA ILE A 222 10.77 0.06 11.34
C ILE A 222 11.43 -0.13 9.98
N LEU A 223 10.99 0.63 8.96
CA LEU A 223 11.53 0.55 7.61
C LEU A 223 13.01 0.93 7.52
N GLN A 224 13.56 1.61 8.52
CA GLN A 224 15.02 1.85 8.64
C GLN A 224 15.83 0.56 8.67
N LEU A 225 15.24 -0.54 9.14
CA LEU A 225 15.88 -1.87 9.20
C LEU A 225 15.77 -2.66 7.90
N HIS A 226 15.01 -2.17 6.92
CA HIS A 226 14.83 -2.90 5.67
C HIS A 226 16.07 -2.76 4.77
N PRO A 227 16.63 -3.87 4.22
CA PRO A 227 17.88 -3.83 3.44
C PRO A 227 17.74 -3.07 2.11
N ASP A 228 16.57 -3.11 1.47
CA ASP A 228 16.32 -2.48 0.15
C ASP A 228 15.05 -1.62 0.17
N ILE A 229 15.17 -0.40 0.65
CA ILE A 229 14.09 0.59 0.64
C ILE A 229 14.46 1.81 -0.19
N THR A 230 13.53 2.23 -1.05
CA THR A 230 13.55 3.51 -1.74
C THR A 230 12.38 4.37 -1.27
N VAL A 231 12.66 5.58 -0.83
CA VAL A 231 11.68 6.60 -0.46
C VAL A 231 11.68 7.67 -1.53
N ILE A 232 10.51 7.98 -2.09
CA ILE A 232 10.35 9.09 -3.04
C ILE A 232 9.44 10.13 -2.40
N TYR A 233 9.93 11.37 -2.32
CA TYR A 233 9.21 12.47 -1.70
C TYR A 233 9.06 13.66 -2.66
N SER A 234 7.89 14.29 -2.64
CA SER A 234 7.62 15.58 -3.30
C SER A 234 6.95 16.54 -2.32
N GLU A 235 7.38 17.79 -2.30
CA GLU A 235 6.70 18.84 -1.50
C GLU A 235 5.40 19.36 -2.14
N LYS A 236 5.18 19.08 -3.42
CA LYS A 236 4.03 19.55 -4.23
C LYS A 236 3.26 18.39 -4.80
#